data_b232efa40250d0e1afaa0d7e276ce3e1
#
_entry.id   b232efa40250d0e1afaa0d7e276ce3e1
#
_cell.length_a   1.000
_cell.length_b   1.000
_cell.length_c   1.000
_cell.angle_alpha   90.00
_cell.angle_beta   90.00
_cell.angle_gamma   90.00
#
_symmetry.space_group_name_H-M   'P 1'
#
loop_
_entity.id
_entity.type
_entity.pdbx_description
1 polymer ?
#
loop_
_entity_poly.entity_id
_entity_poly.type
_entity_poly.pdbx_seq_one_letter_code
_entity_poly.pdbx_strand_id
1 'polypeptide(L)'
;DEFGDLKLPKPNLPGEFQLENISTAIATIRQLKDYKITDEHIKSGITKIESVARLQELKSGKLKELTKNNKLFVDGSHNPLGAKVLNEYLKSLNCSKHIILGMMANKDHNEYIRYFKDIKSLITIDIPNQPNAIKGSELKNKLKNFENVKYQTSVQEAITSIDLQENDIILIT
;
A
#
# COMPACT_ATOMS: atom_id res chain seq x y z
N ASP A 1 19.27 17.23 14.98
CA ASP A 1 18.76 17.17 16.36
C ASP A 1 19.92 17.30 17.35
N GLU A 2 19.66 17.16 18.65
CA GLU A 2 20.67 17.20 19.72
C GLU A 2 21.77 16.13 19.60
N PHE A 3 21.58 15.11 18.80
CA PHE A 3 22.57 14.07 18.51
C PHE A 3 23.40 14.36 17.26
N GLY A 4 23.25 15.55 16.67
CA GLY A 4 23.95 15.98 15.45
C GLY A 4 23.39 15.40 14.16
N ASP A 5 24.18 15.49 13.10
CA ASP A 5 23.83 15.03 11.77
C ASP A 5 24.29 13.59 11.52
N LEU A 6 23.38 12.77 11.00
CA LEU A 6 23.67 11.39 10.62
C LEU A 6 23.39 11.17 9.13
N LYS A 7 24.43 10.87 8.36
CA LYS A 7 24.27 10.45 6.97
C LYS A 7 23.80 9.00 6.90
N LEU A 8 22.63 8.79 6.31
CA LEU A 8 21.96 7.52 6.25
C LEU A 8 21.99 6.94 4.83
N PRO A 9 22.08 5.61 4.68
CA PRO A 9 21.85 4.96 3.40
C PRO A 9 20.37 5.09 3.00
N LYS A 10 20.08 4.89 1.71
CA LYS A 10 18.70 4.84 1.24
C LYS A 10 18.00 3.63 1.89
N PRO A 11 16.81 3.83 2.45
CA PRO A 11 16.03 2.72 3.00
C PRO A 11 15.55 1.77 1.90
N ASN A 12 15.28 0.53 2.30
CA ASN A 12 14.75 -0.45 1.38
C ASN A 12 13.21 -0.47 1.30
N LEU A 13 12.55 0.53 1.88
CA LEU A 13 11.11 0.75 1.74
C LEU A 13 10.82 1.76 0.64
N PRO A 14 9.89 1.48 -0.29
CA PRO A 14 9.51 2.42 -1.33
C PRO A 14 8.64 3.57 -0.80
N GLY A 15 8.75 4.73 -1.46
CA GLY A 15 7.97 5.93 -1.15
C GLY A 15 8.73 6.94 -0.28
N GLU A 16 8.71 8.22 -0.69
CA GLU A 16 9.41 9.30 0.03
C GLU A 16 8.89 9.50 1.46
N PHE A 17 7.61 9.27 1.69
CA PHE A 17 7.01 9.33 3.04
C PHE A 17 7.66 8.38 4.05
N GLN A 18 8.34 7.33 3.57
CA GLN A 18 9.09 6.43 4.46
C GLN A 18 10.30 7.12 5.09
N LEU A 19 10.83 8.18 4.46
CA LEU A 19 11.91 8.97 5.06
C LEU A 19 11.47 9.66 6.34
N GLU A 20 10.24 10.20 6.37
CA GLU A 20 9.67 10.81 7.58
C GLU A 20 9.42 9.76 8.68
N ASN A 21 8.87 8.60 8.30
CA ASN A 21 8.64 7.50 9.24
C ASN A 21 9.97 7.01 9.85
N ILE A 22 11.00 6.85 9.04
CA ILE A 22 12.33 6.42 9.47
C ILE A 22 12.97 7.48 10.35
N SER A 23 12.88 8.76 10.00
CA SER A 23 13.40 9.86 10.82
C SER A 23 12.74 9.88 12.19
N THR A 24 11.44 9.69 12.26
CA THR A 24 10.69 9.58 13.52
C THR A 24 11.14 8.37 14.35
N ALA A 25 11.31 7.21 13.69
CA ALA A 25 11.79 6.01 14.36
C ALA A 25 13.21 6.20 14.93
N ILE A 26 14.11 6.83 14.17
CA ILE A 26 15.48 7.12 14.63
C ILE A 26 15.46 8.08 15.81
N ALA A 27 14.70 9.17 15.73
CA ALA A 27 14.55 10.11 16.83
C ALA A 27 14.04 9.41 18.10
N THR A 28 13.10 8.49 17.95
CA THR A 28 12.56 7.71 19.07
C THR A 28 13.59 6.78 19.67
N ILE A 29 14.30 5.98 18.88
CA ILE A 29 15.26 5.01 19.42
C ILE A 29 16.47 5.67 20.06
N ARG A 30 16.88 6.87 19.60
CA ARG A 30 17.94 7.65 20.21
C ARG A 30 17.61 8.13 21.63
N GLN A 31 16.33 8.21 22.00
CA GLN A 31 15.89 8.54 23.36
C GLN A 31 15.94 7.33 24.32
N LEU A 32 16.15 6.12 23.82
CA LEU A 32 16.19 4.90 24.64
C LEU A 32 17.54 4.77 25.35
N LYS A 33 17.67 5.41 26.53
CA LYS A 33 18.92 5.52 27.28
C LYS A 33 19.47 4.17 27.77
N ASP A 34 18.62 3.18 27.95
CA ASP A 34 18.99 1.84 28.44
C ASP A 34 19.61 0.96 27.36
N TYR A 35 19.65 1.43 26.10
CA TYR A 35 20.17 0.69 24.96
C TYR A 35 21.36 1.39 24.33
N LYS A 36 22.44 0.66 24.10
CA LYS A 36 23.60 1.15 23.35
C LYS A 36 23.35 1.02 21.85
N ILE A 37 22.68 2.02 21.27
CA ILE A 37 22.39 2.06 19.84
C ILE A 37 23.43 2.92 19.15
N THR A 38 24.23 2.31 18.26
CA THR A 38 25.25 3.01 17.48
C THR A 38 24.69 3.45 16.12
N ASP A 39 25.41 4.37 15.45
CA ASP A 39 25.08 4.78 14.09
C ASP A 39 25.12 3.62 13.10
N GLU A 40 26.02 2.65 13.31
CA GLU A 40 26.10 1.43 12.50
C GLU A 40 24.87 0.56 12.69
N HIS A 41 24.34 0.47 13.90
CA HIS A 41 23.07 -0.24 14.15
C HIS A 41 21.92 0.42 13.37
N ILE A 42 21.83 1.76 13.38
CA ILE A 42 20.82 2.52 12.66
C ILE A 42 20.96 2.31 11.14
N LYS A 43 22.16 2.48 10.58
CA LYS A 43 22.44 2.29 9.14
C LYS A 43 22.12 0.89 8.69
N SER A 44 22.53 -0.13 9.46
CA SER A 44 22.22 -1.53 9.14
C SER A 44 20.73 -1.83 9.22
N GLY A 45 20.05 -1.29 10.24
CA GLY A 45 18.59 -1.45 10.41
C GLY A 45 17.82 -0.91 9.23
N ILE A 46 18.11 0.31 8.77
CA ILE A 46 17.41 0.98 7.66
C ILE A 46 17.47 0.17 6.36
N THR A 47 18.62 -0.43 6.06
CA THR A 47 18.80 -1.23 4.83
C THR A 47 18.17 -2.62 4.90
N LYS A 48 17.78 -3.07 6.10
CA LYS A 48 17.20 -4.38 6.36
C LYS A 48 15.73 -4.32 6.79
N ILE A 49 15.09 -3.15 6.68
CA ILE A 49 13.68 -3.03 7.03
C ILE A 49 12.86 -3.95 6.12
N GLU A 50 12.10 -4.84 6.74
CA GLU A 50 11.07 -5.62 6.08
C GLU A 50 9.72 -5.19 6.67
N SER A 51 8.83 -4.74 5.82
CA SER A 51 7.48 -4.36 6.23
C SER A 51 6.47 -4.92 5.25
N VAL A 52 5.70 -5.88 5.72
CA VAL A 52 4.64 -6.51 4.93
C VAL A 52 3.55 -5.48 4.64
N ALA A 53 3.06 -5.48 3.40
CA ALA A 53 1.99 -4.60 2.96
C ALA A 53 2.26 -3.09 3.18
N ARG A 54 3.50 -2.64 2.91
CA ARG A 54 3.87 -1.23 2.82
C ARG A 54 4.44 -0.95 1.43
N LEU A 55 3.56 -0.72 0.44
CA LEU A 55 3.91 -0.67 -0.98
C LEU A 55 4.79 -1.84 -1.41
N GLN A 56 4.50 -3.01 -0.85
CA GLN A 56 5.25 -4.21 -1.11
C GLN A 56 4.98 -4.72 -2.53
N GLU A 57 6.01 -4.77 -3.37
CA GLU A 57 5.92 -5.43 -4.67
C GLU A 57 6.01 -6.95 -4.49
N LEU A 58 4.98 -7.67 -4.92
CA LEU A 58 4.99 -9.14 -4.98
C LEU A 58 5.68 -9.58 -6.27
N LYS A 59 6.85 -10.20 -6.13
CA LYS A 59 7.69 -10.63 -7.27
C LYS A 59 7.48 -12.08 -7.68
N SER A 60 6.82 -12.88 -6.85
CA SER A 60 6.56 -14.31 -7.08
C SER A 60 5.28 -14.77 -6.39
N GLY A 61 4.88 -16.02 -6.63
CA GLY A 61 3.73 -16.66 -6.02
C GLY A 61 2.47 -16.61 -6.88
N LYS A 62 1.45 -17.39 -6.47
CA LYS A 62 0.24 -17.66 -7.23
C LYS A 62 -0.50 -16.40 -7.75
N LEU A 63 -0.59 -15.34 -6.94
CA LEU A 63 -1.24 -14.10 -7.38
C LEU A 63 -0.39 -13.37 -8.42
N LYS A 64 0.93 -13.39 -8.28
CA LYS A 64 1.84 -12.76 -9.24
C LYS A 64 1.78 -13.44 -10.61
N GLU A 65 1.64 -14.76 -10.65
CA GLU A 65 1.51 -15.54 -11.89
C GLU A 65 0.28 -15.12 -12.72
N LEU A 66 -0.78 -14.64 -12.07
CA LEU A 66 -1.99 -14.17 -12.74
C LEU A 66 -1.84 -12.80 -13.41
N THR A 67 -0.77 -12.06 -13.16
CA THR A 67 -0.63 -10.66 -13.56
C THR A 67 -0.02 -10.46 -14.95
N LYS A 68 0.20 -11.52 -15.73
CA LYS A 68 0.83 -11.42 -17.07
C LYS A 68 2.11 -10.57 -17.06
N ASN A 69 2.99 -10.77 -16.08
CA ASN A 69 4.23 -10.02 -15.82
C ASN A 69 4.05 -8.56 -15.32
N ASN A 70 2.83 -8.05 -15.22
CA ASN A 70 2.57 -6.72 -14.68
C ASN A 70 2.94 -6.62 -13.20
N LYS A 71 3.23 -5.42 -12.71
CA LYS A 71 3.57 -5.19 -11.30
C LYS A 71 2.34 -5.38 -10.41
N LEU A 72 2.56 -6.08 -9.30
CA LEU A 72 1.55 -6.33 -8.28
C LEU A 72 2.05 -5.78 -6.95
N PHE A 73 1.34 -4.79 -6.42
CA PHE A 73 1.63 -4.19 -5.12
C PHE A 73 0.57 -4.56 -4.08
N VAL A 74 1.00 -4.67 -2.83
CA VAL A 74 0.12 -4.80 -1.67
C VAL A 74 0.43 -3.66 -0.70
N ASP A 75 -0.61 -2.98 -0.24
CA ASP A 75 -0.49 -1.94 0.78
C ASP A 75 -1.63 -2.04 1.79
N GLY A 76 -1.32 -1.93 3.08
CA GLY A 76 -2.27 -2.01 4.18
C GLY A 76 -2.82 -0.64 4.62
N SER A 77 -2.70 0.40 3.81
CA SER A 77 -3.29 1.69 4.13
C SER A 77 -4.82 1.59 4.14
N HIS A 78 -5.44 2.25 5.11
CA HIS A 78 -6.87 2.14 5.36
C HIS A 78 -7.48 3.45 5.87
N ASN A 79 -6.76 4.54 5.72
CA ASN A 79 -7.19 5.88 6.12
C ASN A 79 -6.88 6.91 5.01
N PRO A 80 -7.54 8.08 5.00
CA PRO A 80 -7.39 9.08 3.94
C PRO A 80 -5.96 9.56 3.73
N LEU A 81 -5.17 9.72 4.78
CA LEU A 81 -3.77 10.14 4.66
C LEU A 81 -2.93 9.08 3.96
N GLY A 82 -3.10 7.81 4.31
CA GLY A 82 -2.44 6.70 3.63
C GLY A 82 -2.82 6.62 2.14
N ALA A 83 -4.11 6.80 1.82
CA ALA A 83 -4.58 6.85 0.43
C ALA A 83 -3.93 8.00 -0.36
N LYS A 84 -3.82 9.18 0.25
CA LYS A 84 -3.16 10.35 -0.38
C LYS A 84 -1.71 10.03 -0.75
N VAL A 85 -0.95 9.56 0.21
CA VAL A 85 0.47 9.23 0.04
C VAL A 85 0.66 8.11 -1.00
N LEU A 86 -0.18 7.07 -0.93
CA LEU A 86 -0.16 5.96 -1.88
C LEU A 86 -0.47 6.44 -3.30
N ASN A 87 -1.45 7.32 -3.47
CA ASN A 87 -1.77 7.89 -4.76
C ASN A 87 -0.65 8.79 -5.33
N GLU A 88 0.05 9.55 -4.49
CA GLU A 88 1.23 10.33 -4.91
C GLU A 88 2.32 9.43 -5.48
N TYR A 89 2.60 8.31 -4.81
CA TYR A 89 3.51 7.30 -5.35
C TYR A 89 3.02 6.73 -6.69
N LEU A 90 1.75 6.32 -6.77
CA LEU A 90 1.18 5.76 -7.99
C LEU A 90 1.19 6.77 -9.15
N LYS A 91 1.03 8.06 -8.88
CA LYS A 91 1.12 9.11 -9.91
C LYS A 91 2.52 9.24 -10.51
N SER A 92 3.57 8.95 -9.74
CA SER A 92 4.94 8.96 -10.24
C SER A 92 5.22 7.85 -11.28
N LEU A 93 4.30 6.86 -11.34
CA LEU A 93 4.38 5.74 -12.27
C LEU A 93 3.51 6.06 -13.50
N ASN A 94 4.14 6.24 -14.65
CA ASN A 94 3.43 6.55 -15.91
C ASN A 94 2.82 5.29 -16.54
N CYS A 95 1.72 4.79 -15.95
CA CYS A 95 1.05 3.56 -16.35
C CYS A 95 -0.42 3.55 -15.91
N SER A 96 -1.21 2.64 -16.47
CA SER A 96 -2.58 2.38 -16.00
C SER A 96 -2.56 1.67 -14.65
N LYS A 97 -3.52 2.02 -13.79
CA LYS A 97 -3.63 1.53 -12.42
C LYS A 97 -4.96 0.84 -12.18
N HIS A 98 -4.89 -0.35 -11.62
CA HIS A 98 -6.05 -1.14 -11.21
C HIS A 98 -6.01 -1.31 -9.70
N ILE A 99 -7.10 -1.00 -9.01
CA ILE A 99 -7.19 -1.12 -7.55
C ILE A 99 -8.14 -2.25 -7.19
N ILE A 100 -7.67 -3.15 -6.33
CA ILE A 100 -8.46 -4.18 -5.67
C ILE A 100 -8.56 -3.78 -4.21
N LEU A 101 -9.79 -3.52 -3.74
CA LEU A 101 -10.06 -2.88 -2.46
C LEU A 101 -10.88 -3.80 -1.54
N GLY A 102 -10.31 -4.08 -0.37
CA GLY A 102 -11.02 -4.66 0.77
C GLY A 102 -10.90 -3.74 1.99
N MET A 103 -11.96 -3.48 2.73
CA MET A 103 -11.91 -2.56 3.87
C MET A 103 -12.68 -3.07 5.09
N MET A 104 -12.29 -2.57 6.26
CA MET A 104 -13.04 -2.77 7.49
C MET A 104 -14.27 -1.86 7.51
N ALA A 105 -15.36 -2.32 8.14
CA ALA A 105 -16.65 -1.61 8.13
C ALA A 105 -16.61 -0.23 8.81
N ASN A 106 -15.69 -0.03 9.77
CA ASN A 106 -15.55 1.20 10.56
C ASN A 106 -14.67 2.28 9.92
N LYS A 107 -14.30 2.13 8.63
CA LYS A 107 -13.47 3.10 7.91
C LYS A 107 -14.30 4.05 7.05
N ASP A 108 -13.76 5.22 6.77
CA ASP A 108 -14.36 6.16 5.82
C ASP A 108 -13.99 5.76 4.38
N HIS A 109 -14.84 4.93 3.80
CA HIS A 109 -14.61 4.33 2.48
C HIS A 109 -14.58 5.38 1.36
N ASN A 110 -15.49 6.35 1.41
CA ASN A 110 -15.59 7.39 0.38
C ASN A 110 -14.41 8.36 0.46
N GLU A 111 -14.04 8.78 1.68
CA GLU A 111 -12.89 9.65 1.88
C GLU A 111 -11.59 8.97 1.47
N TYR A 112 -11.44 7.67 1.77
CA TYR A 112 -10.27 6.89 1.37
C TYR A 112 -10.13 6.86 -0.16
N ILE A 113 -11.18 6.41 -0.86
CA ILE A 113 -11.09 6.17 -2.31
C ILE A 113 -11.01 7.46 -3.14
N ARG A 114 -11.51 8.59 -2.62
CA ARG A 114 -11.50 9.87 -3.35
C ARG A 114 -10.09 10.39 -3.67
N TYR A 115 -9.07 9.94 -2.94
CA TYR A 115 -7.69 10.32 -3.21
C TYR A 115 -7.11 9.62 -4.44
N PHE A 116 -7.64 8.47 -4.82
CA PHE A 116 -7.17 7.77 -6.01
C PHE A 116 -7.74 8.43 -7.26
N LYS A 117 -6.84 8.95 -8.07
CA LYS A 117 -7.16 9.60 -9.35
C LYS A 117 -6.55 8.79 -10.50
N ASP A 118 -7.16 8.90 -11.68
CA ASP A 118 -6.64 8.31 -12.91
C ASP A 118 -6.44 6.78 -12.81
N ILE A 119 -7.38 6.11 -12.12
CA ILE A 119 -7.43 4.65 -12.04
C ILE A 119 -8.30 4.10 -13.17
N LYS A 120 -7.82 3.03 -13.81
CA LYS A 120 -8.51 2.37 -14.93
C LYS A 120 -9.64 1.44 -14.47
N SER A 121 -9.48 0.81 -13.31
CA SER A 121 -10.54 0.00 -12.69
C SER A 121 -10.46 -0.04 -11.18
N LEU A 122 -11.61 -0.18 -10.54
CA LEU A 122 -11.77 -0.39 -9.10
C LEU A 122 -12.62 -1.64 -8.88
N ILE A 123 -12.07 -2.60 -8.16
CA ILE A 123 -12.74 -3.87 -7.84
C ILE A 123 -12.77 -4.03 -6.33
N THR A 124 -13.94 -4.15 -5.75
CA THR A 124 -14.10 -4.44 -4.34
C THR A 124 -14.13 -5.94 -4.09
N ILE A 125 -13.60 -6.38 -2.96
CA ILE A 125 -13.52 -7.79 -2.58
C ILE A 125 -13.97 -8.01 -1.14
N ASP A 126 -14.29 -9.27 -0.82
CA ASP A 126 -14.44 -9.70 0.57
C ASP A 126 -13.04 -9.93 1.21
N ILE A 127 -12.89 -9.53 2.47
CA ILE A 127 -11.69 -9.87 3.26
C ILE A 127 -11.97 -11.18 3.98
N PRO A 128 -11.27 -12.28 3.66
CA PRO A 128 -11.53 -13.57 4.28
C PRO A 128 -11.19 -13.55 5.78
N ASN A 129 -11.96 -14.28 6.58
CA ASN A 129 -11.75 -14.45 8.02
C ASN A 129 -11.72 -13.15 8.85
N GLN A 130 -12.35 -12.08 8.36
CA GLN A 130 -12.45 -10.79 9.05
C GLN A 130 -13.92 -10.42 9.29
N PRO A 131 -14.48 -10.76 10.47
CA PRO A 131 -15.90 -10.54 10.75
C PRO A 131 -16.30 -9.06 10.77
N ASN A 132 -15.34 -8.17 11.03
CA ASN A 132 -15.55 -6.71 11.03
C ASN A 132 -15.27 -6.05 9.67
N ALA A 133 -15.00 -6.80 8.64
CA ALA A 133 -14.86 -6.27 7.29
C ALA A 133 -16.24 -5.98 6.69
N ILE A 134 -16.34 -4.92 5.91
CA ILE A 134 -17.52 -4.70 5.07
C ILE A 134 -17.48 -5.73 3.92
N LYS A 135 -18.65 -6.25 3.55
CA LYS A 135 -18.76 -7.10 2.36
C LYS A 135 -18.40 -6.31 1.12
N GLY A 136 -17.62 -6.92 0.22
CA GLY A 136 -17.19 -6.25 -1.02
C GLY A 136 -18.36 -5.77 -1.88
N SER A 137 -19.47 -6.53 -1.92
CA SER A 137 -20.69 -6.12 -2.61
C SER A 137 -21.36 -4.88 -1.97
N GLU A 138 -21.32 -4.76 -0.65
CA GLU A 138 -21.81 -3.58 0.08
C GLU A 138 -20.86 -2.39 -0.12
N LEU A 139 -19.55 -2.62 -0.04
CA LEU A 139 -18.53 -1.61 -0.28
C LEU A 139 -18.69 -1.00 -1.68
N LYS A 140 -18.86 -1.82 -2.71
CA LYS A 140 -19.19 -1.37 -4.06
C LYS A 140 -20.37 -0.40 -4.07
N ASN A 141 -21.45 -0.73 -3.37
CA ASN A 141 -22.66 0.11 -3.32
C ASN A 141 -22.45 1.44 -2.59
N LYS A 142 -21.51 1.50 -1.65
CA LYS A 142 -21.13 2.73 -0.95
C LYS A 142 -20.27 3.67 -1.80
N LEU A 143 -19.48 3.14 -2.71
CA LEU A 143 -18.57 3.91 -3.57
C LEU A 143 -19.29 4.51 -4.80
N LYS A 144 -20.44 5.14 -4.60
CA LYS A 144 -21.33 5.65 -5.66
C LYS A 144 -20.70 6.74 -6.55
N ASN A 145 -19.66 7.41 -6.07
CA ASN A 145 -18.96 8.48 -6.80
C ASN A 145 -17.91 7.97 -7.76
N PHE A 146 -17.71 6.64 -7.82
CA PHE A 146 -16.84 5.98 -8.77
C PHE A 146 -17.66 5.26 -9.84
N GLU A 147 -17.39 5.58 -11.09
CA GLU A 147 -17.99 4.86 -12.20
C GLU A 147 -17.38 3.46 -12.34
N ASN A 148 -18.23 2.50 -12.70
CA ASN A 148 -17.80 1.13 -13.05
C ASN A 148 -17.06 0.34 -11.95
N VAL A 149 -17.40 0.56 -10.68
CA VAL A 149 -16.90 -0.32 -9.61
C VAL A 149 -17.44 -1.73 -9.80
N LYS A 150 -16.54 -2.72 -9.86
CA LYS A 150 -16.87 -4.14 -9.92
C LYS A 150 -16.74 -4.76 -8.53
N TYR A 151 -17.35 -5.91 -8.34
CA TYR A 151 -17.20 -6.75 -7.16
C TYR A 151 -16.74 -8.14 -7.57
N GLN A 152 -15.82 -8.70 -6.81
CA GLN A 152 -15.40 -10.11 -6.90
C GLN A 152 -15.27 -10.69 -5.49
N THR A 153 -15.41 -12.01 -5.37
CA THR A 153 -15.41 -12.66 -4.06
C THR A 153 -14.00 -12.81 -3.48
N SER A 154 -12.98 -12.74 -4.33
CA SER A 154 -11.57 -12.95 -3.97
C SER A 154 -10.61 -12.07 -4.76
N VAL A 155 -9.40 -11.89 -4.22
CA VAL A 155 -8.29 -11.24 -4.93
C VAL A 155 -7.95 -11.96 -6.23
N GLN A 156 -7.98 -13.29 -6.23
CA GLN A 156 -7.69 -14.09 -7.42
C GLN A 156 -8.67 -13.81 -8.55
N GLU A 157 -9.97 -13.84 -8.26
CA GLU A 157 -11.01 -13.50 -9.23
C GLU A 157 -10.91 -12.05 -9.70
N ALA A 158 -10.60 -11.13 -8.77
CA ALA A 158 -10.40 -9.73 -9.11
C ALA A 158 -9.27 -9.56 -10.13
N ILE A 159 -8.08 -10.11 -9.90
CA ILE A 159 -6.96 -10.04 -10.83
C ILE A 159 -7.33 -10.64 -12.19
N THR A 160 -7.95 -11.81 -12.20
CA THR A 160 -8.32 -12.52 -13.43
C THR A 160 -9.36 -11.75 -14.25
N SER A 161 -10.21 -10.95 -13.61
CA SER A 161 -11.25 -10.15 -14.27
C SER A 161 -10.73 -8.85 -14.90
N ILE A 162 -9.48 -8.48 -14.66
CA ILE A 162 -8.86 -7.29 -15.24
C ILE A 162 -8.34 -7.60 -16.65
N ASP A 163 -8.71 -6.79 -17.62
CA ASP A 163 -8.07 -6.80 -18.94
C ASP A 163 -6.74 -6.05 -18.88
N LEU A 164 -5.69 -6.77 -18.46
CA LEU A 164 -4.34 -6.25 -18.26
C LEU A 164 -3.64 -6.02 -19.59
N GLN A 165 -3.14 -4.81 -19.76
CA GLN A 165 -2.24 -4.43 -20.83
C GLN A 165 -0.78 -4.41 -20.31
N GLU A 166 0.16 -4.34 -21.23
CA GLU A 166 1.57 -4.25 -20.87
C GLU A 166 1.87 -3.01 -20.01
N ASN A 167 2.66 -3.19 -18.96
CA ASN A 167 3.03 -2.16 -17.98
C ASN A 167 1.89 -1.66 -17.08
N ASP A 168 0.73 -2.28 -17.06
CA ASP A 168 -0.31 -1.97 -16.07
C ASP A 168 0.19 -2.30 -14.65
N ILE A 169 -0.39 -1.63 -13.66
CA ILE A 169 -0.11 -1.89 -12.24
C ILE A 169 -1.37 -2.32 -11.54
N ILE A 170 -1.25 -3.34 -10.70
CA ILE A 170 -2.31 -3.78 -9.79
C ILE A 170 -1.88 -3.43 -8.37
N LEU A 171 -2.75 -2.73 -7.65
CA LEU A 171 -2.62 -2.47 -6.22
C LEU A 171 -3.74 -3.19 -5.47
N ILE A 172 -3.38 -4.01 -4.50
CA ILE A 172 -4.28 -4.60 -3.50
C ILE A 172 -4.17 -3.76 -2.22
N THR A 173 -5.27 -3.24 -1.73
CA THR A 173 -5.31 -2.41 -0.52
C THR A 173 -6.60 -2.59 0.28
#